data_76c7ac4be064744bdb2d0c25724f6d52
#
_entry.id   76c7ac4be064744bdb2d0c25724f6d52
#
_cell.length_a   1.000
_cell.length_b   1.000
_cell.length_c   1.000
_cell.angle_alpha   90.00
_cell.angle_beta   90.00
_cell.angle_gamma   90.00
#
_symmetry.space_group_name_H-M   'P 1'
#
loop_
_entity.id
_entity.type
_entity.pdbx_description
1 polymer ?
#
loop_
_entity_poly.entity_id
_entity_poly.type
_entity_poly.pdbx_seq_one_letter_code
_entity_poly.pdbx_strand_id
1 'polypeptide(L)'
;MKKLQLLLVSIAMLSMFSCSDDDDDTLGVWYRRSDFDGRAREDAAGFVIDNRGYLCGGYRGKDQRERDCWEYNIDNDWWTQCADLPEEAAARNGAVGFAINSKGYVTTGYTVYRDDDPLHTGGYAYLKDTGEYEPATDTWKQMDDYPGDARINAIAFAIGNYGYVGTGQSKDDKQTKDFYRFDPTAASGSQWTIVNGFGGQKRTGGLSFIIDNVAYIVGGTNNGKDVDDFWKFDPSKSEENKWVRLRDITDQSSDDYDDDYKSITRTYGCAFIIDDQAYITLGQTASGSFRSNYWIYDPAKDLWRSSETEDGFDYTPFKGSSRIKAVCFATGRRGIITTGGSSSYYYDDTWELHPYEWEEND
;
A
#
# COMPACT_ATOMS: atom_id res chain seq x y z
N MET A 1 32.30 -47.34 -74.34
CA MET A 1 31.87 -45.95 -74.26
C MET A 1 30.61 -45.87 -73.41
N LYS A 2 30.77 -45.59 -72.17
CA LYS A 2 29.67 -45.61 -71.17
C LYS A 2 29.20 -44.16 -70.96
N LYS A 3 27.94 -43.88 -71.23
CA LYS A 3 27.33 -42.61 -70.96
C LYS A 3 27.07 -42.52 -69.49
N LEU A 4 27.61 -41.51 -68.88
CA LEU A 4 27.35 -41.13 -67.49
C LEU A 4 26.12 -40.23 -67.47
N GLN A 5 25.02 -40.72 -66.88
CA GLN A 5 23.82 -39.88 -66.61
C GLN A 5 24.01 -39.15 -65.30
N LEU A 6 24.00 -37.84 -65.39
CA LEU A 6 24.01 -36.95 -64.24
C LEU A 6 22.56 -36.81 -63.67
N LEU A 7 22.36 -37.35 -62.52
CA LEU A 7 21.09 -37.21 -61.79
C LEU A 7 21.12 -35.88 -60.96
N LEU A 8 20.39 -34.87 -61.40
CA LEU A 8 20.15 -33.63 -60.63
C LEU A 8 19.12 -33.94 -59.55
N VAL A 9 19.56 -34.00 -58.31
CA VAL A 9 18.67 -34.01 -57.15
C VAL A 9 18.39 -32.58 -56.75
N SER A 10 17.18 -32.12 -57.05
CA SER A 10 16.65 -30.83 -56.59
C SER A 10 16.31 -30.98 -55.08
N ILE A 11 17.17 -30.41 -54.22
CA ILE A 11 16.84 -30.23 -52.80
C ILE A 11 15.92 -29.04 -52.71
N ALA A 12 14.63 -29.28 -52.55
CA ALA A 12 13.69 -28.27 -52.12
C ALA A 12 14.01 -27.97 -50.64
N MET A 13 14.62 -26.80 -50.38
CA MET A 13 14.64 -26.22 -49.02
C MET A 13 13.21 -25.82 -48.68
N LEU A 14 12.52 -26.64 -47.91
CA LEU A 14 11.42 -26.15 -47.10
C LEU A 14 12.06 -25.20 -46.07
N SER A 15 11.89 -23.90 -46.28
CA SER A 15 12.00 -22.93 -45.23
C SER A 15 10.85 -23.19 -44.29
N MET A 16 11.11 -23.91 -43.19
CA MET A 16 10.26 -23.87 -42.04
C MET A 16 10.36 -22.43 -41.52
N PHE A 17 9.36 -21.62 -41.79
CA PHE A 17 9.05 -20.49 -40.94
C PHE A 17 8.63 -21.13 -39.62
N SER A 18 9.57 -21.21 -38.66
CA SER A 18 9.24 -21.26 -37.26
C SER A 18 8.53 -19.90 -37.00
N CYS A 19 7.21 -19.92 -36.91
CA CYS A 19 6.57 -18.97 -36.04
C CYS A 19 7.17 -19.31 -34.67
N SER A 20 8.07 -18.46 -34.17
CA SER A 20 8.19 -18.29 -32.76
C SER A 20 6.85 -17.68 -32.38
N ASP A 21 5.95 -18.46 -31.82
CA ASP A 21 5.01 -17.93 -30.86
C ASP A 21 5.97 -17.34 -29.81
N ASP A 22 6.14 -16.03 -29.80
CA ASP A 22 6.69 -15.32 -28.68
C ASP A 22 5.60 -15.54 -27.59
N ASP A 23 5.79 -16.61 -26.80
CA ASP A 23 5.02 -16.81 -25.58
C ASP A 23 5.39 -15.63 -24.69
N ASP A 24 4.53 -14.61 -24.69
CA ASP A 24 4.66 -13.41 -23.87
C ASP A 24 4.34 -13.75 -22.40
N ASP A 25 5.00 -14.80 -21.87
CA ASP A 25 4.87 -15.20 -20.47
C ASP A 25 5.37 -14.06 -19.57
N THR A 26 4.57 -13.71 -18.57
CA THR A 26 4.92 -12.66 -17.63
C THR A 26 5.16 -13.24 -16.24
N LEU A 27 6.07 -12.63 -15.49
CA LEU A 27 6.43 -13.07 -14.14
C LEU A 27 5.47 -12.43 -13.11
N GLY A 28 4.97 -13.28 -12.21
CA GLY A 28 4.02 -12.92 -11.17
C GLY A 28 2.59 -13.24 -11.55
N VAL A 29 1.93 -14.07 -10.74
CA VAL A 29 0.53 -14.45 -10.95
C VAL A 29 -0.35 -13.82 -9.88
N TRP A 30 -1.46 -13.20 -10.30
CA TRP A 30 -2.46 -12.66 -9.40
C TRP A 30 -3.62 -13.63 -9.24
N TYR A 31 -3.76 -14.20 -8.04
CA TYR A 31 -4.86 -15.10 -7.70
C TYR A 31 -5.99 -14.34 -7.03
N ARG A 32 -7.21 -14.56 -7.55
CA ARG A 32 -8.40 -14.09 -6.86
C ARG A 32 -8.63 -14.93 -5.60
N ARG A 33 -8.94 -14.27 -4.51
CA ARG A 33 -9.30 -14.83 -3.22
C ARG A 33 -10.77 -14.56 -2.91
N SER A 34 -11.24 -15.00 -1.75
CA SER A 34 -12.60 -14.73 -1.29
C SER A 34 -12.85 -13.24 -1.23
N ASP A 35 -13.95 -12.82 -1.83
CA ASP A 35 -14.35 -11.42 -1.81
C ASP A 35 -14.63 -10.98 -0.37
N PHE A 36 -14.45 -9.70 -0.10
CA PHE A 36 -14.72 -9.11 1.19
C PHE A 36 -16.23 -9.22 1.53
N ASP A 37 -16.58 -9.87 2.63
CA ASP A 37 -17.97 -10.12 3.04
C ASP A 37 -18.71 -8.86 3.51
N GLY A 38 -18.00 -7.78 3.79
CA GLY A 38 -18.59 -6.48 4.09
C GLY A 38 -19.02 -5.73 2.84
N ARG A 39 -19.37 -4.47 3.01
CA ARG A 39 -19.77 -3.63 1.87
C ARG A 39 -18.53 -3.13 1.11
N ALA A 40 -18.59 -3.17 -0.22
CA ALA A 40 -17.57 -2.59 -1.09
C ALA A 40 -17.23 -1.16 -0.70
N ARG A 41 -15.94 -0.83 -0.55
CA ARG A 41 -15.47 0.43 0.02
C ARG A 41 -14.04 0.77 -0.38
N GLU A 42 -13.67 2.01 -0.17
CA GLU A 42 -12.29 2.49 -0.26
C GLU A 42 -11.86 3.15 1.06
N ASP A 43 -10.58 3.43 1.20
CA ASP A 43 -10.02 4.34 2.22
C ASP A 43 -10.24 3.84 3.66
N ALA A 44 -10.31 2.52 3.85
CA ALA A 44 -10.36 1.89 5.16
C ALA A 44 -8.95 1.81 5.77
N ALA A 45 -8.86 1.77 7.09
CA ALA A 45 -7.63 1.46 7.80
C ALA A 45 -7.34 -0.04 7.72
N GLY A 46 -6.08 -0.42 7.45
CA GLY A 46 -5.64 -1.80 7.42
C GLY A 46 -4.45 -2.05 8.31
N PHE A 47 -4.36 -3.24 8.91
CA PHE A 47 -3.20 -3.73 9.64
C PHE A 47 -3.17 -5.27 9.62
N VAL A 48 -2.02 -5.86 9.97
CA VAL A 48 -1.83 -7.31 10.00
C VAL A 48 -1.33 -7.72 11.37
N ILE A 49 -1.95 -8.76 11.94
CA ILE A 49 -1.48 -9.43 13.15
C ILE A 49 -1.31 -10.90 12.80
N ASP A 50 -0.09 -11.41 12.90
CA ASP A 50 0.25 -12.76 12.44
C ASP A 50 -0.19 -12.97 10.96
N ASN A 51 -0.95 -14.03 10.65
CA ASN A 51 -1.50 -14.28 9.32
C ASN A 51 -2.97 -13.83 9.20
N ARG A 52 -3.34 -12.72 9.83
CA ARG A 52 -4.68 -12.15 9.79
C ARG A 52 -4.62 -10.69 9.40
N GLY A 53 -5.28 -10.35 8.32
CA GLY A 53 -5.48 -8.98 7.88
C GLY A 53 -6.72 -8.38 8.54
N TYR A 54 -6.62 -7.15 9.01
CA TYR A 54 -7.75 -6.42 9.60
C TYR A 54 -8.06 -5.18 8.78
N LEU A 55 -9.35 -4.93 8.56
CA LEU A 55 -9.87 -3.79 7.81
C LEU A 55 -10.93 -3.10 8.66
N CYS A 56 -10.77 -1.80 8.94
CA CYS A 56 -11.70 -1.03 9.78
C CYS A 56 -12.12 0.27 9.11
N GLY A 57 -13.42 0.55 9.12
CA GLY A 57 -13.98 1.77 8.56
C GLY A 57 -13.98 1.78 7.03
N GLY A 58 -13.83 2.95 6.43
CA GLY A 58 -13.81 3.17 4.99
C GLY A 58 -15.01 3.96 4.47
N TYR A 59 -14.98 4.27 3.17
CA TYR A 59 -15.95 5.09 2.46
C TYR A 59 -16.62 4.30 1.32
N ARG A 60 -17.92 4.43 1.20
CA ARG A 60 -18.73 3.74 0.18
C ARG A 60 -19.60 4.67 -0.66
N GLY A 61 -19.26 5.93 -0.71
CA GLY A 61 -20.00 6.94 -1.48
C GLY A 61 -21.16 7.59 -0.71
N LYS A 62 -21.67 8.67 -1.27
CA LYS A 62 -22.83 9.42 -0.74
C LYS A 62 -22.66 9.80 0.73
N ASP A 63 -21.47 10.25 1.11
CA ASP A 63 -21.09 10.62 2.48
C ASP A 63 -21.24 9.49 3.52
N GLN A 64 -21.30 8.24 3.09
CA GLN A 64 -21.40 7.08 3.96
C GLN A 64 -20.03 6.54 4.29
N ARG A 65 -19.75 6.46 5.58
CA ARG A 65 -18.56 5.86 6.16
C ARG A 65 -18.96 4.73 7.07
N GLU A 66 -18.07 3.77 7.18
CA GLU A 66 -18.31 2.61 8.01
C GLU A 66 -17.53 2.71 9.33
N ARG A 67 -17.99 1.95 10.32
CA ARG A 67 -17.37 1.79 11.63
C ARG A 67 -17.04 0.33 11.90
N ASP A 68 -17.54 -0.57 11.06
CA ASP A 68 -17.31 -1.99 11.16
C ASP A 68 -15.84 -2.34 10.97
N CYS A 69 -15.43 -3.41 11.64
CA CYS A 69 -14.11 -4.00 11.47
C CYS A 69 -14.25 -5.46 11.06
N TRP A 70 -13.30 -5.93 10.28
CA TRP A 70 -13.30 -7.26 9.71
C TRP A 70 -11.91 -7.88 9.79
N GLU A 71 -11.87 -9.16 10.05
CA GLU A 71 -10.68 -10.00 9.98
C GLU A 71 -10.71 -10.84 8.70
N TYR A 72 -9.61 -10.84 7.96
CA TYR A 72 -9.34 -11.76 6.87
C TYR A 72 -8.34 -12.82 7.33
N ASN A 73 -8.79 -14.08 7.42
CA ASN A 73 -7.91 -15.20 7.69
C ASN A 73 -7.18 -15.57 6.41
N ILE A 74 -5.91 -15.15 6.30
CA ILE A 74 -5.12 -15.28 5.08
C ILE A 74 -4.85 -16.76 4.71
N ASP A 75 -4.71 -17.64 5.70
CA ASP A 75 -4.43 -19.06 5.45
C ASP A 75 -5.65 -19.84 4.95
N ASN A 76 -6.82 -19.47 5.44
CA ASN A 76 -8.07 -20.18 5.16
C ASN A 76 -8.97 -19.47 4.14
N ASP A 77 -8.59 -18.27 3.71
CA ASP A 77 -9.28 -17.48 2.70
C ASP A 77 -10.76 -17.20 3.05
N TRP A 78 -11.00 -16.65 4.23
CA TRP A 78 -12.34 -16.20 4.63
C TRP A 78 -12.33 -14.93 5.48
N TRP A 79 -13.45 -14.21 5.48
CA TRP A 79 -13.69 -13.03 6.27
C TRP A 79 -14.54 -13.32 7.49
N THR A 80 -14.31 -12.57 8.58
CA THR A 80 -15.13 -12.61 9.81
C THR A 80 -15.31 -11.19 10.30
N GLN A 81 -16.54 -10.79 10.61
CA GLN A 81 -16.76 -9.49 11.23
C GLN A 81 -16.31 -9.52 12.69
N CYS A 82 -15.57 -8.51 13.09
CA CYS A 82 -15.09 -8.24 14.44
C CYS A 82 -15.95 -7.16 15.11
N ALA A 83 -15.66 -6.85 16.36
CA ALA A 83 -16.28 -5.71 17.05
C ALA A 83 -16.04 -4.41 16.28
N ASP A 84 -17.09 -3.68 16.05
CA ASP A 84 -17.04 -2.36 15.43
C ASP A 84 -16.20 -1.39 16.27
N LEU A 85 -15.63 -0.35 15.64
CA LEU A 85 -15.09 0.79 16.38
C LEU A 85 -16.13 1.27 17.42
N PRO A 86 -15.72 1.71 18.62
CA PRO A 86 -16.64 2.16 19.66
C PRO A 86 -17.63 3.23 19.18
N GLU A 87 -18.76 3.36 19.83
CA GLU A 87 -19.76 4.38 19.46
C GLU A 87 -19.22 5.80 19.53
N GLU A 88 -18.30 6.05 20.44
CA GLU A 88 -17.62 7.34 20.62
C GLU A 88 -16.60 7.60 19.49
N ALA A 89 -16.13 6.55 18.84
CA ALA A 89 -15.29 6.66 17.65
C ALA A 89 -16.15 6.78 16.41
N ALA A 90 -16.07 7.91 15.73
CA ALA A 90 -16.88 8.17 14.54
C ALA A 90 -16.60 7.15 13.42
N ALA A 91 -17.64 6.82 12.65
CA ALA A 91 -17.48 6.17 11.36
C ALA A 91 -16.55 7.02 10.48
N ARG A 92 -15.54 6.40 9.84
CA ARG A 92 -14.43 7.15 9.26
C ARG A 92 -13.85 6.54 8.00
N ASN A 93 -13.22 7.39 7.20
CA ASN A 93 -12.31 7.00 6.12
C ASN A 93 -10.98 7.75 6.24
N GLY A 94 -9.97 7.31 5.51
CA GLY A 94 -8.65 7.93 5.51
C GLY A 94 -7.91 7.86 6.85
N ALA A 95 -8.38 7.00 7.74
CA ALA A 95 -7.66 6.60 8.95
C ALA A 95 -6.49 5.69 8.57
N VAL A 96 -5.52 5.60 9.46
CA VAL A 96 -4.40 4.66 9.31
C VAL A 96 -4.43 3.60 10.40
N GLY A 97 -3.95 2.40 10.03
CA GLY A 97 -3.82 1.26 10.92
C GLY A 97 -2.38 0.77 11.02
N PHE A 98 -2.02 0.21 12.15
CA PHE A 98 -0.75 -0.49 12.39
C PHE A 98 -0.93 -1.50 13.52
N ALA A 99 -0.01 -2.45 13.64
CA ALA A 99 -0.06 -3.46 14.70
C ALA A 99 1.22 -3.45 15.55
N ILE A 100 1.07 -3.62 16.86
CA ILE A 100 2.17 -3.75 17.82
C ILE A 100 1.83 -4.89 18.77
N ASN A 101 2.73 -5.87 18.92
CA ASN A 101 2.60 -6.95 19.93
C ASN A 101 1.21 -7.62 19.92
N SER A 102 0.76 -8.10 18.77
CA SER A 102 -0.53 -8.78 18.57
C SER A 102 -1.78 -7.94 18.86
N LYS A 103 -1.66 -6.62 18.87
CA LYS A 103 -2.76 -5.67 18.94
C LYS A 103 -2.79 -4.76 17.74
N GLY A 104 -4.00 -4.39 17.30
CA GLY A 104 -4.23 -3.43 16.24
C GLY A 104 -4.46 -2.03 16.78
N TYR A 105 -4.06 -1.03 16.02
CA TYR A 105 -4.29 0.38 16.33
C TYR A 105 -4.86 1.09 15.12
N VAL A 106 -5.90 1.90 15.34
CA VAL A 106 -6.49 2.77 14.31
C VAL A 106 -6.51 4.19 14.84
N THR A 107 -6.02 5.13 14.03
CA THR A 107 -5.98 6.55 14.42
C THR A 107 -6.24 7.46 13.23
N THR A 108 -6.59 8.71 13.52
CA THR A 108 -6.85 9.74 12.51
C THR A 108 -8.08 9.45 11.65
N GLY A 109 -8.20 10.10 10.51
CA GLY A 109 -9.30 9.90 9.58
C GLY A 109 -10.21 11.11 9.43
N TYR A 110 -11.32 10.90 8.72
CA TYR A 110 -12.30 11.91 8.40
C TYR A 110 -13.71 11.34 8.50
N THR A 111 -14.62 12.14 9.01
CA THR A 111 -16.03 11.79 9.11
C THR A 111 -16.93 12.92 8.63
N VAL A 112 -18.17 12.57 8.32
CA VAL A 112 -19.29 13.52 8.18
C VAL A 112 -20.35 13.11 9.17
N TYR A 113 -20.64 13.98 10.12
CA TYR A 113 -21.73 13.81 11.06
C TYR A 113 -23.04 14.15 10.38
N ARG A 114 -24.04 13.35 10.64
CA ARG A 114 -25.40 13.62 10.15
C ARG A 114 -26.05 14.71 11.00
N ASP A 115 -26.99 15.43 10.42
CA ASP A 115 -27.72 16.48 11.15
C ASP A 115 -28.58 15.93 12.31
N ASP A 116 -28.88 14.63 12.30
CA ASP A 116 -29.61 13.90 13.33
C ASP A 116 -28.69 13.15 14.32
N ASP A 117 -27.36 13.37 14.26
CA ASP A 117 -26.41 12.77 15.21
C ASP A 117 -26.61 13.35 16.62
N PRO A 118 -26.93 12.50 17.61
CA PRO A 118 -27.24 13.01 18.96
C PRO A 118 -26.01 13.53 19.72
N LEU A 119 -24.79 13.17 19.27
CA LEU A 119 -23.54 13.51 19.94
C LEU A 119 -22.82 14.69 19.29
N HIS A 120 -23.13 15.02 18.04
CA HIS A 120 -22.42 16.01 17.27
C HIS A 120 -23.41 16.88 16.49
N THR A 121 -23.12 18.17 16.41
CA THR A 121 -23.82 19.06 15.47
C THR A 121 -23.31 18.76 14.06
N GLY A 122 -24.18 18.40 13.13
CA GLY A 122 -23.87 17.99 11.76
C GLY A 122 -22.69 18.74 11.11
N GLY A 123 -22.11 18.14 10.11
CA GLY A 123 -20.94 18.65 9.42
C GLY A 123 -19.82 17.61 9.29
N TYR A 124 -18.62 18.08 8.98
CA TYR A 124 -17.45 17.20 8.80
C TYR A 124 -16.36 17.46 9.85
N ALA A 125 -15.60 16.42 10.17
CA ALA A 125 -14.46 16.53 11.07
C ALA A 125 -13.27 15.68 10.58
N TYR A 126 -12.09 16.25 10.70
CA TYR A 126 -10.84 15.50 10.73
C TYR A 126 -10.66 14.95 12.13
N LEU A 127 -10.20 13.72 12.23
CA LEU A 127 -10.10 12.96 13.48
C LEU A 127 -8.65 12.80 13.91
N LYS A 128 -8.46 12.54 15.21
CA LYS A 128 -7.15 12.30 15.81
C LYS A 128 -7.19 11.31 16.99
N ASP A 129 -8.37 10.80 17.32
CA ASP A 129 -8.52 9.75 18.32
C ASP A 129 -7.78 8.49 17.91
N THR A 130 -7.33 7.71 18.89
CA THR A 130 -6.63 6.44 18.68
C THR A 130 -7.34 5.34 19.46
N GLY A 131 -7.68 4.25 18.76
CA GLY A 131 -8.23 3.03 19.34
C GLY A 131 -7.21 1.89 19.30
N GLU A 132 -7.14 1.11 20.38
CA GLU A 132 -6.44 -0.18 20.45
C GLU A 132 -7.46 -1.30 20.32
N TYR A 133 -7.23 -2.23 19.41
CA TYR A 133 -8.00 -3.45 19.23
C TYR A 133 -7.26 -4.65 19.80
N GLU A 134 -7.94 -5.42 20.66
CA GLU A 134 -7.45 -6.67 21.23
C GLU A 134 -8.18 -7.85 20.60
N PRO A 135 -7.56 -8.59 19.66
CA PRO A 135 -8.22 -9.71 18.97
C PRO A 135 -8.66 -10.85 19.90
N ALA A 136 -7.89 -11.10 20.96
CA ALA A 136 -8.18 -12.21 21.87
C ALA A 136 -9.51 -12.06 22.62
N THR A 137 -9.98 -10.83 22.80
CA THR A 137 -11.24 -10.50 23.47
C THR A 137 -12.27 -9.85 22.57
N ASP A 138 -11.89 -9.57 21.31
CA ASP A 138 -12.69 -8.83 20.34
C ASP A 138 -13.23 -7.51 20.93
N THR A 139 -12.32 -6.69 21.47
CA THR A 139 -12.68 -5.44 22.16
C THR A 139 -11.77 -4.28 21.77
N TRP A 140 -12.34 -3.09 21.83
CA TRP A 140 -11.63 -1.83 21.63
C TRP A 140 -11.37 -1.11 22.95
N LYS A 141 -10.25 -0.38 23.01
CA LYS A 141 -9.88 0.51 24.10
C LYS A 141 -9.41 1.84 23.55
N GLN A 142 -9.90 2.94 24.13
CA GLN A 142 -9.41 4.27 23.82
C GLN A 142 -8.00 4.49 24.35
N MET A 143 -7.13 5.03 23.50
CA MET A 143 -5.78 5.44 23.80
C MET A 143 -5.66 6.96 23.74
N ASP A 144 -4.45 7.52 23.94
CA ASP A 144 -4.22 8.96 23.80
C ASP A 144 -4.44 9.38 22.34
N ASP A 145 -5.04 10.54 22.15
CA ASP A 145 -5.20 11.15 20.83
C ASP A 145 -3.86 11.41 20.15
N TYR A 146 -3.82 11.27 18.84
CA TYR A 146 -2.70 11.70 18.02
C TYR A 146 -2.42 13.20 18.26
N PRO A 147 -1.20 13.60 18.65
CA PRO A 147 -0.94 14.96 19.14
C PRO A 147 -0.79 16.02 18.05
N GLY A 148 -0.55 15.60 16.79
CA GLY A 148 -0.51 16.52 15.66
C GLY A 148 -1.88 17.03 15.24
N ASP A 149 -1.94 17.79 14.17
CA ASP A 149 -3.21 18.21 13.58
C ASP A 149 -4.03 16.98 13.18
N ALA A 150 -5.33 17.01 13.44
CA ALA A 150 -6.27 16.01 12.96
C ALA A 150 -6.18 15.90 11.44
N ARG A 151 -6.13 14.68 10.88
CA ARG A 151 -5.72 14.46 9.48
C ARG A 151 -6.26 13.17 8.87
N ILE A 152 -6.14 13.11 7.56
CA ILE A 152 -6.44 11.91 6.76
C ILE A 152 -5.22 11.50 5.93
N ASN A 153 -5.24 10.25 5.47
CA ASN A 153 -4.28 9.73 4.51
C ASN A 153 -2.83 9.97 4.93
N ALA A 154 -2.58 9.81 6.23
CA ALA A 154 -1.25 9.79 6.81
C ALA A 154 -0.49 8.51 6.39
N ILE A 155 0.77 8.44 6.70
CA ILE A 155 1.57 7.23 6.66
C ILE A 155 1.64 6.67 8.09
N ALA A 156 1.44 5.34 8.22
CA ALA A 156 1.60 4.65 9.50
C ALA A 156 2.38 3.35 9.31
N PHE A 157 3.21 3.03 10.28
CA PHE A 157 3.98 1.79 10.36
C PHE A 157 4.35 1.47 11.82
N ALA A 158 4.76 0.23 12.07
CA ALA A 158 5.28 -0.16 13.38
C ALA A 158 6.68 -0.77 13.26
N ILE A 159 7.58 -0.42 14.18
CA ILE A 159 8.91 -1.00 14.32
C ILE A 159 9.13 -1.39 15.78
N GLY A 160 9.38 -2.67 16.03
CA GLY A 160 9.51 -3.20 17.39
C GLY A 160 8.22 -2.96 18.19
N ASN A 161 8.33 -2.31 19.33
CA ASN A 161 7.20 -2.05 20.23
C ASN A 161 6.54 -0.68 20.01
N TYR A 162 6.81 -0.01 18.91
CA TYR A 162 6.37 1.36 18.66
C TYR A 162 5.64 1.50 17.33
N GLY A 163 4.54 2.25 17.34
CA GLY A 163 3.91 2.76 16.12
C GLY A 163 4.47 4.12 15.73
N TYR A 164 4.38 4.43 14.46
CA TYR A 164 4.79 5.72 13.89
C TYR A 164 3.72 6.22 12.95
N VAL A 165 3.31 7.46 13.12
CA VAL A 165 2.30 8.10 12.26
C VAL A 165 2.80 9.48 11.87
N GLY A 166 2.66 9.82 10.59
CA GLY A 166 3.08 11.12 10.09
C GLY A 166 2.58 11.44 8.71
N THR A 167 2.91 12.61 8.21
CA THR A 167 2.43 13.13 6.92
C THR A 167 0.90 13.24 6.88
N GLY A 168 0.29 13.13 5.71
CA GLY A 168 -1.16 13.22 5.55
C GLY A 168 -1.65 14.64 5.27
N GLN A 169 -2.96 14.80 5.25
CA GLN A 169 -3.64 16.06 4.98
C GLN A 169 -4.50 16.45 6.16
N SER A 170 -4.24 17.62 6.71
CA SER A 170 -5.07 18.24 7.76
C SER A 170 -6.16 19.10 7.15
N LYS A 171 -6.98 19.71 8.01
CA LYS A 171 -7.99 20.67 7.61
C LYS A 171 -7.38 21.78 6.71
N ASP A 172 -8.19 22.33 5.81
CA ASP A 172 -7.80 23.33 4.82
C ASP A 172 -6.78 22.83 3.77
N ASP A 173 -6.86 21.54 3.45
CA ASP A 173 -6.04 20.87 2.42
C ASP A 173 -4.52 20.99 2.65
N LYS A 174 -4.10 21.16 3.90
CA LYS A 174 -2.67 21.27 4.23
C LYS A 174 -2.02 19.90 4.35
N GLN A 175 -1.14 19.58 3.42
CA GLN A 175 -0.26 18.41 3.57
C GLN A 175 0.76 18.70 4.67
N THR A 176 1.08 17.64 5.44
CA THR A 176 1.98 17.70 6.59
C THR A 176 3.22 16.84 6.36
N LYS A 177 4.24 16.98 7.22
CA LYS A 177 5.44 16.15 7.20
C LYS A 177 5.98 15.80 8.58
N ASP A 178 5.27 16.15 9.63
CA ASP A 178 5.58 15.74 11.00
C ASP A 178 5.37 14.24 11.17
N PHE A 179 6.14 13.63 12.06
CA PHE A 179 5.97 12.26 12.52
C PHE A 179 5.92 12.20 14.04
N TYR A 180 5.12 11.27 14.55
CA TYR A 180 5.05 10.96 15.97
C TYR A 180 5.21 9.46 16.18
N ARG A 181 5.90 9.10 17.27
CA ARG A 181 6.04 7.73 17.75
C ARG A 181 5.01 7.47 18.84
N PHE A 182 4.32 6.37 18.72
CA PHE A 182 3.35 5.86 19.70
C PHE A 182 3.94 4.74 20.53
N ASP A 183 3.83 4.84 21.85
CA ASP A 183 4.20 3.82 22.83
C ASP A 183 2.95 3.40 23.61
N PRO A 184 2.34 2.25 23.30
CA PRO A 184 1.11 1.81 23.96
C PRO A 184 1.30 1.50 25.46
N THR A 185 2.53 1.33 25.91
CA THR A 185 2.87 0.98 27.31
C THR A 185 3.11 2.20 28.18
N ALA A 186 3.28 3.37 27.59
CA ALA A 186 3.47 4.61 28.32
C ALA A 186 2.18 5.03 29.06
N ALA A 187 2.33 5.81 30.10
CA ALA A 187 1.18 6.33 30.84
C ALA A 187 0.29 7.21 29.93
N SER A 188 -1.02 7.19 30.20
CA SER A 188 -1.95 8.07 29.50
C SER A 188 -1.53 9.55 29.64
N GLY A 189 -1.64 10.27 28.52
CA GLY A 189 -1.13 11.64 28.36
C GLY A 189 0.34 11.70 27.92
N SER A 190 1.02 10.54 27.74
CA SER A 190 2.44 10.46 27.36
C SER A 190 2.73 9.40 26.32
N GLN A 191 1.70 8.83 25.68
CA GLN A 191 1.87 7.73 24.72
C GLN A 191 2.47 8.18 23.40
N TRP A 192 2.36 9.44 23.06
CA TRP A 192 2.89 9.98 21.82
C TRP A 192 4.11 10.89 22.04
N THR A 193 5.11 10.75 21.19
CA THR A 193 6.33 11.56 21.20
C THR A 193 6.69 12.00 19.79
N ILE A 194 7.05 13.27 19.60
CA ILE A 194 7.47 13.78 18.29
C ILE A 194 8.76 13.09 17.81
N VAL A 195 8.79 12.79 16.50
CA VAL A 195 9.97 12.28 15.79
C VAL A 195 10.49 13.37 14.86
N ASN A 196 11.60 13.97 15.22
CA ASN A 196 12.21 15.04 14.44
C ASN A 196 13.06 14.49 13.29
N GLY A 197 13.47 15.37 12.38
CA GLY A 197 14.50 15.11 11.38
C GLY A 197 14.00 14.65 10.01
N PHE A 198 12.70 14.35 9.81
CA PHE A 198 12.21 14.03 8.47
C PHE A 198 12.40 15.22 7.52
N GLY A 199 13.34 15.06 6.58
CA GLY A 199 13.71 16.09 5.61
C GLY A 199 12.87 16.08 4.34
N GLY A 200 11.98 15.09 4.17
CA GLY A 200 11.17 14.91 2.97
C GLY A 200 10.12 15.98 2.75
N GLN A 201 9.52 15.94 1.58
CA GLN A 201 8.42 16.83 1.23
C GLN A 201 7.18 16.52 2.07
N LYS A 202 6.34 17.52 2.31
CA LYS A 202 4.97 17.31 2.79
C LYS A 202 4.22 16.43 1.80
N ARG A 203 3.36 15.54 2.29
CA ARG A 203 2.60 14.64 1.42
C ARG A 203 1.32 14.10 2.04
N THR A 204 0.40 13.69 1.20
CA THR A 204 -0.77 12.89 1.54
C THR A 204 -0.82 11.66 0.63
N GLY A 205 -1.37 10.55 1.13
CA GLY A 205 -1.51 9.32 0.36
C GLY A 205 -0.18 8.68 -0.05
N GLY A 206 0.90 8.96 0.69
CA GLY A 206 2.19 8.29 0.53
C GLY A 206 2.13 6.85 1.01
N LEU A 207 3.10 6.05 0.60
CA LEU A 207 3.24 4.65 0.95
C LEU A 207 4.40 4.46 1.93
N SER A 208 4.30 3.42 2.75
CA SER A 208 5.39 2.94 3.58
C SER A 208 5.48 1.42 3.57
N PHE A 209 6.69 0.93 3.75
CA PHE A 209 6.97 -0.49 3.95
C PHE A 209 8.18 -0.64 4.88
N ILE A 210 8.34 -1.83 5.47
CA ILE A 210 9.38 -2.10 6.46
C ILE A 210 10.20 -3.30 6.03
N ILE A 211 11.52 -3.12 5.95
CA ILE A 211 12.50 -4.19 5.74
C ILE A 211 13.54 -4.07 6.86
N ASP A 212 13.81 -5.17 7.56
CA ASP A 212 14.85 -5.25 8.61
C ASP A 212 14.72 -4.17 9.71
N ASN A 213 13.51 -3.88 10.16
CA ASN A 213 13.22 -2.82 11.15
C ASN A 213 13.58 -1.40 10.67
N VAL A 214 13.68 -1.19 9.38
CA VAL A 214 13.84 0.12 8.74
C VAL A 214 12.57 0.42 7.96
N ALA A 215 11.95 1.57 8.20
CA ALA A 215 10.80 2.02 7.41
C ALA A 215 11.27 2.82 6.19
N TYR A 216 10.58 2.62 5.09
CA TYR A 216 10.77 3.34 3.83
C TYR A 216 9.52 4.14 3.50
N ILE A 217 9.70 5.39 3.04
CA ILE A 217 8.63 6.34 2.75
C ILE A 217 8.74 6.78 1.30
N VAL A 218 7.70 6.54 0.50
CA VAL A 218 7.72 6.77 -0.95
C VAL A 218 6.39 7.33 -1.46
N GLY A 219 6.42 8.10 -2.54
CA GLY A 219 5.23 8.57 -3.24
C GLY A 219 4.36 9.54 -2.43
N GLY A 220 3.08 9.60 -2.81
CA GLY A 220 2.13 10.59 -2.32
C GLY A 220 2.08 11.86 -3.18
N THR A 221 1.25 12.81 -2.78
CA THR A 221 1.12 14.10 -3.47
C THR A 221 1.29 15.28 -2.52
N ASN A 222 1.81 16.38 -3.04
CA ASN A 222 1.94 17.65 -2.36
C ASN A 222 1.48 18.79 -3.28
N ASN A 223 0.42 19.51 -2.89
CA ASN A 223 -0.15 20.59 -3.68
C ASN A 223 -0.42 20.20 -5.15
N GLY A 224 -1.01 19.03 -5.37
CA GLY A 224 -1.37 18.52 -6.70
C GLY A 224 -0.20 18.07 -7.58
N LYS A 225 0.98 17.84 -6.98
CA LYS A 225 2.16 17.29 -7.67
C LYS A 225 2.54 15.97 -7.03
N ASP A 226 3.01 15.05 -7.84
CA ASP A 226 3.62 13.82 -7.35
C ASP A 226 4.86 14.14 -6.51
N VAL A 227 5.04 13.38 -5.44
CA VAL A 227 6.24 13.46 -4.59
C VAL A 227 7.21 12.38 -5.04
N ASP A 228 8.39 12.77 -5.38
CA ASP A 228 9.46 11.96 -5.95
C ASP A 228 10.59 11.61 -4.98
N ASP A 229 10.66 12.27 -3.83
CA ASP A 229 11.68 11.95 -2.83
C ASP A 229 11.41 10.62 -2.14
N PHE A 230 12.47 9.87 -1.89
CA PHE A 230 12.44 8.56 -1.24
C PHE A 230 13.31 8.59 0.02
N TRP A 231 12.77 8.09 1.12
CA TRP A 231 13.40 8.19 2.43
C TRP A 231 13.37 6.87 3.19
N LYS A 232 14.40 6.61 4.00
CA LYS A 232 14.36 5.57 5.01
C LYS A 232 14.50 6.13 6.42
N PHE A 233 13.88 5.41 7.36
CA PHE A 233 13.90 5.70 8.79
C PHE A 233 14.39 4.49 9.58
N ASP A 234 15.48 4.64 10.30
CA ASP A 234 16.05 3.62 11.18
C ASP A 234 16.06 4.15 12.61
N PRO A 235 15.13 3.72 13.48
CA PRO A 235 15.03 4.21 14.84
C PRO A 235 16.21 3.78 15.75
N SER A 236 17.04 2.85 15.32
CA SER A 236 18.25 2.42 16.06
C SER A 236 19.41 3.41 15.95
N LYS A 237 19.35 4.33 14.99
CA LYS A 237 20.37 5.34 14.74
C LYS A 237 20.18 6.57 15.63
N SER A 238 21.23 7.39 15.73
CA SER A 238 21.15 8.69 16.44
C SER A 238 20.12 9.61 15.79
N GLU A 239 19.65 10.61 16.56
CA GLU A 239 18.65 11.61 16.09
C GLU A 239 19.04 12.26 14.75
N GLU A 240 20.33 12.43 14.49
CA GLU A 240 20.85 13.08 13.27
C GLU A 240 20.89 12.13 12.07
N ASN A 241 20.92 10.81 12.30
CA ASN A 241 21.17 9.78 11.28
C ASN A 241 19.99 8.83 11.07
N LYS A 242 18.91 8.97 11.83
CA LYS A 242 17.76 8.06 11.71
C LYS A 242 16.95 8.24 10.43
N TRP A 243 16.98 9.44 9.84
CA TRP A 243 16.37 9.73 8.56
C TRP A 243 17.43 9.88 7.49
N VAL A 244 17.32 9.12 6.41
CA VAL A 244 18.25 9.17 5.28
C VAL A 244 17.46 9.28 3.98
N ARG A 245 17.80 10.27 3.17
CA ARG A 245 17.30 10.36 1.79
C ARG A 245 18.00 9.32 0.94
N LEU A 246 17.23 8.55 0.20
CA LEU A 246 17.67 7.59 -0.81
C LEU A 246 17.62 8.23 -2.20
N ARG A 247 17.85 7.45 -3.24
CA ARG A 247 17.70 7.93 -4.63
C ARG A 247 16.25 8.30 -4.88
N ASP A 248 16.03 9.45 -5.45
CA ASP A 248 14.68 9.88 -5.80
C ASP A 248 14.07 8.96 -6.87
N ILE A 249 12.77 8.81 -6.85
CA ILE A 249 12.02 7.96 -7.79
C ILE A 249 11.68 8.74 -9.06
N THR A 250 12.69 9.25 -9.73
CA THR A 250 12.58 10.02 -10.95
C THR A 250 13.86 9.86 -11.77
N ASP A 251 13.78 10.09 -13.06
CA ASP A 251 14.91 10.13 -13.97
C ASP A 251 15.79 11.35 -13.62
N GLN A 252 16.94 11.13 -13.00
CA GLN A 252 17.88 12.15 -12.57
C GLN A 252 19.30 11.90 -13.01
N SER A 253 19.65 10.66 -13.33
CA SER A 253 20.98 10.30 -13.77
C SER A 253 21.10 10.32 -15.30
N SER A 254 22.29 10.09 -15.81
CA SER A 254 22.52 9.80 -17.23
C SER A 254 22.62 8.30 -17.49
N ASP A 255 22.31 7.49 -16.48
CA ASP A 255 22.40 6.05 -16.54
C ASP A 255 20.99 5.47 -16.78
N ASP A 256 20.87 4.42 -17.56
CA ASP A 256 19.61 3.86 -18.05
C ASP A 256 18.71 3.29 -16.91
N TYR A 257 19.27 3.04 -15.71
CA TYR A 257 18.54 2.35 -14.62
C TYR A 257 17.35 3.15 -14.07
N ASP A 258 17.32 4.49 -14.22
CA ASP A 258 16.27 5.35 -13.67
C ASP A 258 15.37 6.04 -14.71
N ASP A 259 15.57 5.75 -16.01
CA ASP A 259 14.81 6.36 -17.11
C ASP A 259 13.28 6.23 -16.94
N ASP A 260 12.82 5.11 -16.40
CA ASP A 260 11.41 4.80 -16.20
C ASP A 260 10.90 5.08 -14.78
N TYR A 261 11.74 5.54 -13.87
CA TYR A 261 11.40 5.77 -12.46
C TYR A 261 10.23 6.76 -12.25
N LYS A 262 9.92 7.62 -13.22
CA LYS A 262 8.72 8.47 -13.22
C LYS A 262 7.42 7.65 -13.11
N SER A 263 7.43 6.37 -13.51
CA SER A 263 6.27 5.49 -13.38
C SER A 263 6.13 4.84 -11.99
N ILE A 264 7.14 4.98 -11.13
CA ILE A 264 7.08 4.61 -9.71
C ILE A 264 6.13 5.56 -8.96
N THR A 265 6.15 6.85 -9.30
CA THR A 265 5.37 7.87 -8.57
C THR A 265 3.89 7.55 -8.56
N ARG A 266 3.33 7.50 -7.36
CA ARG A 266 1.91 7.23 -7.11
C ARG A 266 1.44 7.71 -5.76
N THR A 267 0.13 7.93 -5.65
CA THR A 267 -0.55 8.23 -4.40
C THR A 267 -1.69 7.23 -4.19
N TYR A 268 -2.00 6.92 -2.94
CA TYR A 268 -3.08 5.99 -2.58
C TYR A 268 -2.93 4.58 -3.18
N GLY A 269 -1.71 4.13 -3.40
CA GLY A 269 -1.39 2.78 -3.84
C GLY A 269 -1.29 1.80 -2.68
N CYS A 270 -0.79 0.61 -2.99
CA CYS A 270 -0.50 -0.46 -2.05
C CYS A 270 1.01 -0.71 -1.97
N ALA A 271 1.48 -1.06 -0.78
CA ALA A 271 2.84 -1.51 -0.56
C ALA A 271 2.84 -2.74 0.35
N PHE A 272 3.59 -3.77 -0.01
CA PHE A 272 3.75 -4.98 0.79
C PHE A 272 5.14 -5.59 0.59
N ILE A 273 5.56 -6.41 1.53
CA ILE A 273 6.86 -7.08 1.51
C ILE A 273 6.65 -8.56 1.20
N ILE A 274 7.44 -9.08 0.26
CA ILE A 274 7.59 -10.51 0.00
C ILE A 274 9.09 -10.79 -0.08
N ASP A 275 9.59 -11.69 0.79
CA ASP A 275 10.98 -12.14 0.84
C ASP A 275 12.01 -10.99 0.81
N ASP A 276 11.85 -10.03 1.73
CA ASP A 276 12.72 -8.87 1.94
C ASP A 276 12.78 -7.87 0.76
N GLN A 277 11.88 -8.00 -0.20
CA GLN A 277 11.68 -7.03 -1.28
C GLN A 277 10.35 -6.30 -1.11
N ALA A 278 10.34 -5.01 -1.40
CA ALA A 278 9.11 -4.23 -1.36
C ALA A 278 8.46 -4.18 -2.73
N TYR A 279 7.18 -4.48 -2.77
CA TYR A 279 6.32 -4.38 -3.94
C TYR A 279 5.39 -3.19 -3.74
N ILE A 280 5.36 -2.27 -4.70
CA ILE A 280 4.36 -1.20 -4.74
C ILE A 280 3.54 -1.28 -6.01
N THR A 281 2.23 -1.13 -5.90
CA THR A 281 1.30 -1.24 -7.03
C THR A 281 0.07 -0.37 -6.80
N LEU A 282 -0.79 -0.28 -7.82
CA LEU A 282 -2.03 0.49 -7.77
C LEU A 282 -1.81 1.98 -7.48
N GLY A 283 -2.88 2.68 -7.12
CA GLY A 283 -2.82 4.11 -6.90
C GLY A 283 -3.01 4.91 -8.18
N GLN A 284 -2.71 6.17 -8.10
CA GLN A 284 -2.80 7.11 -9.24
C GLN A 284 -1.70 8.17 -9.14
N THR A 285 -1.44 8.85 -10.25
CA THR A 285 -0.62 10.07 -10.26
C THR A 285 -1.39 11.25 -9.67
N ALA A 286 -0.72 12.34 -9.38
CA ALA A 286 -1.34 13.61 -8.99
C ALA A 286 -2.33 14.14 -10.05
N SER A 287 -2.15 13.79 -11.32
CA SER A 287 -3.09 14.12 -12.40
C SER A 287 -4.31 13.21 -12.49
N GLY A 288 -4.39 12.16 -11.64
CA GLY A 288 -5.51 11.23 -11.59
C GLY A 288 -5.39 10.02 -12.53
N SER A 289 -4.24 9.79 -13.15
CA SER A 289 -4.01 8.59 -13.98
C SER A 289 -3.76 7.39 -13.09
N PHE A 290 -4.60 6.37 -13.21
CA PHE A 290 -4.45 5.12 -12.46
C PHE A 290 -3.21 4.33 -12.88
N ARG A 291 -2.66 3.58 -11.93
CA ARG A 291 -1.54 2.66 -12.10
C ARG A 291 -2.01 1.22 -11.87
N SER A 292 -1.55 0.29 -12.72
CA SER A 292 -1.77 -1.16 -12.55
C SER A 292 -0.46 -1.95 -12.53
N ASN A 293 0.64 -1.35 -13.01
CA ASN A 293 1.97 -1.91 -12.91
C ASN A 293 2.42 -2.04 -11.44
N TYR A 294 3.38 -2.91 -11.19
CA TYR A 294 4.07 -2.91 -9.90
C TYR A 294 5.57 -2.71 -10.07
N TRP A 295 6.18 -2.16 -9.03
CA TRP A 295 7.59 -1.95 -8.90
C TRP A 295 8.13 -2.70 -7.70
N ILE A 296 9.32 -3.25 -7.84
CA ILE A 296 10.01 -4.02 -6.80
C ILE A 296 11.26 -3.24 -6.38
N TYR A 297 11.37 -2.95 -5.09
CA TYR A 297 12.54 -2.30 -4.52
C TYR A 297 13.50 -3.30 -3.90
N ASP A 298 14.76 -3.25 -4.30
CA ASP A 298 15.88 -4.00 -3.72
C ASP A 298 16.68 -3.08 -2.77
N PRO A 299 16.55 -3.25 -1.44
CA PRO A 299 17.24 -2.38 -0.49
C PRO A 299 18.76 -2.54 -0.47
N ALA A 300 19.28 -3.69 -0.92
CA ALA A 300 20.72 -3.95 -0.97
C ALA A 300 21.42 -3.15 -2.09
N LYS A 301 20.68 -2.86 -3.16
CA LYS A 301 21.18 -2.10 -4.30
C LYS A 301 20.70 -0.66 -4.32
N ASP A 302 19.65 -0.31 -3.54
CA ASP A 302 18.92 0.95 -3.63
C ASP A 302 18.40 1.18 -5.06
N LEU A 303 17.78 0.15 -5.65
CA LEU A 303 17.26 0.17 -7.01
C LEU A 303 15.84 -0.37 -7.08
N TRP A 304 15.08 0.18 -8.02
CA TRP A 304 13.76 -0.29 -8.38
C TRP A 304 13.79 -1.02 -9.73
N ARG A 305 12.93 -2.02 -9.88
CA ARG A 305 12.72 -2.75 -11.14
C ARG A 305 11.24 -3.01 -11.40
N SER A 306 10.89 -3.10 -12.66
CA SER A 306 9.55 -3.48 -13.15
C SER A 306 9.68 -3.99 -14.59
N SER A 307 8.57 -4.29 -15.26
CA SER A 307 8.55 -4.57 -16.70
C SER A 307 9.10 -3.44 -17.56
N GLU A 308 9.21 -2.24 -17.00
CA GLU A 308 9.76 -1.07 -17.69
C GLU A 308 11.29 -0.98 -17.57
N THR A 309 11.93 -1.89 -16.80
CA THR A 309 13.38 -1.95 -16.62
C THR A 309 14.01 -3.11 -17.39
N GLU A 310 15.29 -3.00 -17.72
CA GLU A 310 16.03 -4.00 -18.48
C GLU A 310 16.47 -5.21 -17.63
N ASP A 311 15.61 -5.78 -16.78
CA ASP A 311 15.94 -6.98 -16.02
C ASP A 311 15.62 -8.30 -16.75
N GLY A 312 15.08 -8.19 -17.96
CA GLY A 312 14.83 -9.29 -18.89
C GLY A 312 13.51 -10.02 -18.66
N PHE A 313 12.63 -9.49 -17.81
CA PHE A 313 11.32 -10.08 -17.53
C PHE A 313 10.20 -9.05 -17.63
N ASP A 314 9.10 -9.46 -18.24
CA ASP A 314 7.84 -8.74 -18.12
C ASP A 314 7.08 -9.21 -16.88
N TYR A 315 6.59 -8.25 -16.09
CA TYR A 315 5.84 -8.53 -14.87
C TYR A 315 4.34 -8.38 -15.12
N THR A 316 3.57 -9.37 -14.67
CA THR A 316 2.11 -9.37 -14.81
C THR A 316 1.50 -8.18 -14.05
N PRO A 317 0.87 -7.20 -14.72
CA PRO A 317 0.21 -6.11 -14.04
C PRO A 317 -0.95 -6.63 -13.20
N PHE A 318 -1.43 -5.81 -12.25
CA PHE A 318 -2.58 -6.18 -11.43
C PHE A 318 -3.78 -6.58 -12.29
N LYS A 319 -4.29 -7.79 -12.11
CA LYS A 319 -5.39 -8.35 -12.92
C LYS A 319 -6.78 -7.82 -12.58
N GLY A 320 -6.96 -7.30 -11.38
CA GLY A 320 -8.20 -6.61 -11.02
C GLY A 320 -8.30 -5.22 -11.66
N SER A 321 -9.40 -4.53 -11.42
CA SER A 321 -9.55 -3.15 -11.88
C SER A 321 -8.58 -2.21 -11.17
N SER A 322 -7.92 -1.32 -11.90
CA SER A 322 -7.05 -0.29 -11.34
C SER A 322 -7.83 0.58 -10.36
N ARG A 323 -7.25 0.85 -9.19
CA ARG A 323 -7.93 1.47 -8.07
C ARG A 323 -7.00 2.26 -7.16
N ILE A 324 -7.57 3.07 -6.32
CA ILE A 324 -6.90 3.81 -5.26
C ILE A 324 -7.45 3.37 -3.90
N LYS A 325 -6.69 3.68 -2.83
CA LYS A 325 -7.16 3.53 -1.46
C LYS A 325 -7.66 2.12 -1.13
N ALA A 326 -7.09 1.12 -1.80
CA ALA A 326 -7.25 -0.27 -1.42
C ALA A 326 -6.52 -0.55 -0.10
N VAL A 327 -6.99 -1.54 0.64
CA VAL A 327 -6.26 -2.07 1.78
C VAL A 327 -5.33 -3.16 1.29
N CYS A 328 -4.10 -3.16 1.77
CA CYS A 328 -3.16 -4.24 1.52
C CYS A 328 -2.67 -4.87 2.83
N PHE A 329 -2.52 -6.19 2.80
CA PHE A 329 -2.00 -6.99 3.90
C PHE A 329 -0.67 -7.62 3.49
N ALA A 330 0.35 -7.41 4.30
CA ALA A 330 1.68 -7.93 4.10
C ALA A 330 2.07 -8.85 5.26
N THR A 331 2.44 -10.09 4.97
CA THR A 331 2.91 -11.04 5.99
C THR A 331 4.42 -11.27 5.92
N GLY A 332 5.13 -10.55 5.04
CA GLY A 332 6.54 -10.80 4.72
C GLY A 332 6.76 -11.94 3.71
N ARG A 333 5.70 -12.67 3.36
CA ARG A 333 5.71 -13.76 2.36
C ARG A 333 4.56 -13.68 1.38
N ARG A 334 3.49 -13.01 1.74
CA ARG A 334 2.26 -12.90 0.96
C ARG A 334 1.87 -11.42 0.87
N GLY A 335 1.51 -10.97 -0.32
CA GLY A 335 0.99 -9.63 -0.59
C GLY A 335 -0.44 -9.73 -1.07
N ILE A 336 -1.37 -9.19 -0.27
CA ILE A 336 -2.80 -9.28 -0.52
C ILE A 336 -3.37 -7.89 -0.66
N ILE A 337 -4.25 -7.70 -1.62
CA ILE A 337 -4.95 -6.45 -1.90
C ILE A 337 -6.45 -6.71 -1.84
N THR A 338 -7.18 -5.87 -1.15
CA THR A 338 -8.63 -5.95 -1.07
C THR A 338 -9.26 -4.56 -1.09
N THR A 339 -10.51 -4.48 -1.48
CA THR A 339 -11.29 -3.24 -1.49
C THR A 339 -10.68 -2.15 -2.39
N GLY A 340 -10.94 -0.87 -2.10
CA GLY A 340 -10.49 0.26 -2.90
C GLY A 340 -11.57 0.80 -3.81
N GLY A 341 -11.27 1.88 -4.51
CA GLY A 341 -12.24 2.53 -5.39
C GLY A 341 -11.63 3.07 -6.68
N SER A 342 -12.50 3.37 -7.60
CA SER A 342 -12.23 4.19 -8.78
C SER A 342 -13.28 5.30 -8.85
N SER A 343 -13.25 6.14 -9.87
CA SER A 343 -14.12 7.34 -9.96
C SER A 343 -15.61 7.09 -9.69
N SER A 344 -16.12 5.85 -9.88
CA SER A 344 -17.54 5.54 -9.78
C SER A 344 -17.83 4.20 -9.10
N TYR A 345 -16.83 3.42 -8.77
CA TYR A 345 -16.98 2.08 -8.23
C TYR A 345 -16.18 1.90 -6.96
N TYR A 346 -16.73 1.11 -6.03
CA TYR A 346 -16.06 0.59 -4.86
C TYR A 346 -15.96 -0.91 -5.02
N TYR A 347 -14.82 -1.48 -4.64
CA TYR A 347 -14.51 -2.87 -4.84
C TYR A 347 -14.58 -3.65 -3.52
N ASP A 348 -14.89 -4.93 -3.63
CA ASP A 348 -14.89 -5.92 -2.55
C ASP A 348 -14.05 -7.15 -2.89
N ASP A 349 -13.49 -7.20 -4.10
CA ASP A 349 -12.63 -8.30 -4.53
C ASP A 349 -11.29 -8.31 -3.77
N THR A 350 -10.79 -9.51 -3.55
CA THR A 350 -9.49 -9.75 -2.89
C THR A 350 -8.56 -10.49 -3.83
N TRP A 351 -7.31 -10.07 -3.87
CA TRP A 351 -6.28 -10.60 -4.74
C TRP A 351 -4.98 -10.85 -3.99
N GLU A 352 -4.23 -11.88 -4.41
CA GLU A 352 -2.93 -12.22 -3.88
C GLU A 352 -1.91 -12.34 -5.00
N LEU A 353 -0.73 -11.72 -4.83
CA LEU A 353 0.39 -11.83 -5.75
C LEU A 353 1.29 -13.02 -5.38
N HIS A 354 1.56 -13.87 -6.35
CA HIS A 354 2.59 -14.90 -6.33
C HIS A 354 3.73 -14.47 -7.27
N PRO A 355 4.74 -13.76 -6.79
CA PRO A 355 5.68 -13.02 -7.64
C PRO A 355 6.69 -13.91 -8.40
N TYR A 356 6.79 -15.18 -8.07
CA TYR A 356 7.75 -16.13 -8.66
C TYR A 356 7.10 -17.17 -9.59
N GLU A 357 5.81 -17.08 -9.78
CA GLU A 357 5.07 -17.92 -10.72
C GLU A 357 4.96 -17.21 -12.07
N TRP A 358 4.98 -17.99 -13.14
CA TRP A 358 4.79 -17.49 -14.49
C TRP A 358 3.32 -17.51 -14.87
N GLU A 359 2.85 -16.42 -15.43
CA GLU A 359 1.54 -16.33 -16.07
C GLU A 359 1.69 -16.77 -17.51
N GLU A 360 1.11 -17.93 -17.86
CA GLU A 360 1.05 -18.43 -19.24
C GLU A 360 -0.04 -17.66 -19.99
N ASN A 361 0.31 -16.97 -21.05
CA ASN A 361 -0.63 -16.32 -21.94
C ASN A 361 -0.97 -17.28 -23.08
N ASP A 362 -2.06 -18.06 -22.94
CA ASP A 362 -2.60 -18.97 -23.96
C ASP A 362 -3.20 -18.23 -25.19
#